data_53bf602f614c6e7075cf8699a3270a38
#
_entry.id   53bf602f614c6e7075cf8699a3270a38
#
_cell.length_a   1.000
_cell.length_b   1.000
_cell.length_c   1.000
_cell.angle_alpha   90.00
_cell.angle_beta   90.00
_cell.angle_gamma   90.00
#
_symmetry.space_group_name_H-M   'P 1'
#
loop_
_entity.id
_entity.type
_entity.pdbx_description
1 polymer ?
#
loop_
_entity_poly.entity_id
_entity_poly.type
_entity_poly.pdbx_seq_one_letter_code
_entity_poly.pdbx_strand_id
1 'polypeptide(L)'
;MKRFSILLSMSPDSGTVPARALDTLEAALSKGYAVFVFLYEDGVLFARKDRDTPQGEIDLVSRFSSLSTHPNCDSVACITASERRGLRNSSLLASVRFGGLGEWTESLSSS
;
A
#
# COMPACT_ATOMS: atom_id res chain seq x y z
N MET A 1 -16.27 -8.82 -11.95
CA MET A 1 -15.60 -7.58 -11.51
C MET A 1 -14.14 -7.63 -11.88
N LYS A 2 -13.63 -6.55 -12.47
CA LYS A 2 -12.22 -6.48 -12.83
C LYS A 2 -11.36 -6.24 -11.59
N ARG A 3 -10.23 -6.92 -11.53
CA ARG A 3 -9.29 -6.81 -10.42
C ARG A 3 -7.94 -6.34 -10.92
N PHE A 4 -7.27 -5.53 -10.13
CA PHE A 4 -5.91 -5.09 -10.38
C PHE A 4 -5.03 -5.43 -9.20
N SER A 5 -3.77 -5.73 -9.47
CA SER A 5 -2.77 -5.94 -8.44
C SER A 5 -1.69 -4.88 -8.61
N ILE A 6 -1.38 -4.18 -7.54
CA ILE A 6 -0.37 -3.12 -7.52
C ILE A 6 0.70 -3.50 -6.51
N LEU A 7 1.96 -3.50 -6.94
CA LEU A 7 3.08 -3.70 -6.04
C LEU A 7 3.77 -2.36 -5.81
N LEU A 8 3.82 -1.91 -4.56
CA LEU A 8 4.52 -0.70 -4.15
C LEU A 8 5.80 -1.08 -3.44
N SER A 9 6.94 -0.84 -4.08
CA SER A 9 8.25 -1.17 -3.52
C SER A 9 9.10 0.05 -3.16
N MET A 10 8.60 1.24 -3.41
CA MET A 10 9.31 2.48 -3.13
C MET A 10 8.75 3.17 -1.89
N SER A 11 9.64 3.87 -1.17
CA SER A 11 9.27 4.69 -0.02
C SER A 11 8.30 5.80 -0.41
N PRO A 12 7.41 6.24 0.50
CA PRO A 12 6.57 7.41 0.25
C PRO A 12 7.35 8.67 -0.09
N ASP A 13 8.65 8.70 0.24
CA ASP A 13 9.51 9.85 0.01
C ASP A 13 10.27 9.79 -1.32
N SER A 14 10.03 8.78 -2.14
CA SER A 14 10.84 8.51 -3.35
C SER A 14 10.41 9.28 -4.59
N GLY A 15 9.93 10.49 -4.43
CA GLY A 15 9.61 11.36 -5.56
C GLY A 15 8.24 11.11 -6.18
N THR A 16 8.15 11.15 -7.51
CA THR A 16 6.86 11.11 -8.20
C THR A 16 6.31 9.73 -8.47
N VAL A 17 7.16 8.70 -8.44
CA VAL A 17 6.71 7.32 -8.76
C VAL A 17 5.66 6.81 -7.78
N PRO A 18 5.85 6.92 -6.44
CA PRO A 18 4.81 6.48 -5.53
C PRO A 18 3.53 7.31 -5.65
N ALA A 19 3.61 8.60 -5.94
CA ALA A 19 2.43 9.42 -6.17
C ALA A 19 1.62 8.92 -7.36
N ARG A 20 2.30 8.54 -8.45
CA ARG A 20 1.64 8.00 -9.64
C ARG A 20 0.99 6.66 -9.37
N ALA A 21 1.61 5.83 -8.54
CA ALA A 21 1.02 4.55 -8.14
C ALA A 21 -0.30 4.79 -7.38
N LEU A 22 -0.35 5.79 -6.50
CA LEU A 22 -1.57 6.15 -5.81
C LEU A 22 -2.63 6.72 -6.75
N ASP A 23 -2.21 7.46 -7.79
CA ASP A 23 -3.14 7.94 -8.83
C ASP A 23 -3.81 6.75 -9.53
N THR A 24 -3.03 5.73 -9.86
CA THR A 24 -3.55 4.51 -10.49
C THR A 24 -4.53 3.79 -9.56
N LEU A 25 -4.17 3.66 -8.28
CA LEU A 25 -5.02 3.04 -7.27
C LEU A 25 -6.36 3.78 -7.16
N GLU A 26 -6.31 5.11 -7.03
CA GLU A 26 -7.50 5.92 -6.90
C GLU A 26 -8.40 5.80 -8.13
N ALA A 27 -7.82 5.86 -9.33
CA ALA A 27 -8.57 5.74 -10.57
C ALA A 27 -9.28 4.38 -10.66
N ALA A 28 -8.60 3.30 -10.31
CA ALA A 28 -9.18 1.96 -10.34
C ALA A 28 -10.34 1.82 -9.35
N LEU A 29 -10.16 2.32 -8.13
CA LEU A 29 -11.22 2.29 -7.13
C LEU A 29 -12.42 3.13 -7.55
N SER A 30 -12.18 4.30 -8.13
CA SER A 30 -13.26 5.18 -8.62
C SER A 30 -14.07 4.53 -9.71
N LYS A 31 -13.49 3.63 -10.49
CA LYS A 31 -14.19 2.90 -11.55
C LYS A 31 -14.90 1.64 -11.04
N GLY A 32 -14.83 1.38 -9.75
CA GLY A 32 -15.49 0.23 -9.14
C GLY A 32 -14.69 -1.07 -9.23
N TYR A 33 -13.41 -1.00 -9.58
CA TYR A 33 -12.58 -2.19 -9.65
C TYR A 33 -12.10 -2.60 -8.25
N ALA A 34 -11.87 -3.90 -8.05
CA ALA A 34 -11.21 -4.40 -6.88
C ALA A 34 -9.69 -4.27 -7.07
N VAL A 35 -8.97 -3.83 -6.05
CA VAL A 35 -7.52 -3.65 -6.12
C VAL A 35 -6.84 -4.34 -4.95
N PHE A 36 -5.85 -5.17 -5.26
CA PHE A 36 -4.97 -5.77 -4.28
C PHE A 36 -3.65 -4.99 -4.30
N VAL A 37 -3.28 -4.42 -3.15
CA VAL A 37 -2.03 -3.65 -3.02
C VAL A 37 -1.06 -4.44 -2.17
N PHE A 38 0.12 -4.74 -2.71
CA PHE A 38 1.17 -5.40 -1.96
C PHE A 38 2.30 -4.42 -1.70
N LEU A 39 2.53 -4.12 -0.42
CA LEU A 39 3.61 -3.23 0.01
C LEU A 39 4.85 -4.07 0.25
N TYR A 40 5.90 -3.82 -0.53
CA TYR A 40 7.12 -4.62 -0.53
C TYR A 40 8.34 -3.72 -0.33
N GLU A 41 9.38 -4.24 0.28
CA GLU A 41 10.60 -3.48 0.57
C GLU A 41 10.24 -2.13 1.22
N ASP A 42 10.76 -1.01 0.73
CA ASP A 42 10.46 0.31 1.30
C ASP A 42 8.99 0.72 1.18
N GLY A 43 8.24 0.05 0.32
CA GLY A 43 6.80 0.30 0.19
C GLY A 43 6.03 0.00 1.47
N VAL A 44 6.54 -0.85 2.35
CA VAL A 44 5.86 -1.15 3.63
C VAL A 44 5.76 0.09 4.52
N LEU A 45 6.58 1.12 4.27
CA LEU A 45 6.51 2.36 5.03
C LEU A 45 5.22 3.14 4.79
N PHE A 46 4.49 2.85 3.71
CA PHE A 46 3.14 3.39 3.53
C PHE A 46 2.15 2.91 4.59
N ALA A 47 2.41 1.76 5.19
CA ALA A 47 1.52 1.17 6.19
C ALA A 47 1.74 1.70 7.61
N ARG A 48 2.79 2.46 7.82
CA ARG A 48 3.15 2.95 9.16
C ARG A 48 2.24 4.08 9.60
N LYS A 49 1.50 3.89 10.68
CA LYS A 49 0.49 4.85 11.13
C LYS A 49 1.06 6.08 11.85
N ASP A 50 2.29 6.00 12.38
CA ASP A 50 2.88 7.06 13.20
C ASP A 50 3.88 7.91 12.43
N ARG A 51 3.74 7.97 11.12
CA ARG A 51 4.69 8.71 10.30
C ARG A 51 4.36 10.20 10.29
N ASP A 52 5.38 11.02 10.57
CA ASP A 52 5.30 12.46 10.43
C ASP A 52 5.78 12.86 9.03
N THR A 53 5.00 13.68 8.35
CA THR A 53 5.41 14.26 7.07
C THR A 53 5.98 15.65 7.32
N PRO A 54 7.19 15.93 6.80
CA PRO A 54 7.76 17.27 6.95
C PRO A 54 6.84 18.35 6.40
N GLN A 55 6.83 19.51 7.05
CA GLN A 55 5.97 20.61 6.65
C GLN A 55 6.26 21.02 5.21
N GLY A 56 5.20 21.21 4.43
CA GLY A 56 5.31 21.62 3.03
C GLY A 56 5.45 20.47 2.05
N GLU A 57 5.56 19.23 2.51
CA GLU A 57 5.60 18.05 1.65
C GLU A 57 4.22 17.43 1.48
N ILE A 58 4.02 16.75 0.34
CA ILE A 58 2.79 16.01 0.09
C ILE A 58 2.77 14.77 0.97
N ASP A 59 1.71 14.59 1.73
CA ASP A 59 1.56 13.44 2.61
C ASP A 59 0.93 12.26 1.86
N LEU A 60 1.78 11.49 1.19
CA LEU A 60 1.34 10.31 0.46
C LEU A 60 0.87 9.20 1.40
N VAL A 61 1.37 9.15 2.63
CA VAL A 61 0.93 8.16 3.61
C VAL A 61 -0.52 8.40 3.99
N SER A 62 -0.90 9.65 4.26
CA SER A 62 -2.30 9.99 4.55
C SER A 62 -3.21 9.69 3.36
N ARG A 63 -2.74 9.97 2.15
CA ARG A 63 -3.49 9.68 0.93
C ARG A 63 -3.72 8.18 0.78
N PHE A 64 -2.65 7.38 0.97
CA PHE A 64 -2.77 5.91 0.92
C PHE A 64 -3.71 5.41 2.01
N SER A 65 -3.59 5.96 3.22
CA SER A 65 -4.44 5.56 4.35
C SER A 65 -5.92 5.72 3.98
N SER A 66 -6.29 6.86 3.39
CA SER A 66 -7.67 7.08 2.96
C SER A 66 -8.10 6.10 1.87
N LEU A 67 -7.26 5.89 0.86
CA LEU A 67 -7.59 4.98 -0.24
C LEU A 67 -7.72 3.53 0.23
N SER A 68 -6.87 3.14 1.18
CA SER A 68 -6.85 1.75 1.67
C SER A 68 -8.09 1.36 2.47
N THR A 69 -8.87 2.33 2.95
CA THR A 69 -10.12 2.04 3.66
C THR A 69 -11.28 1.73 2.71
N HIS A 70 -11.09 1.91 1.40
CA HIS A 70 -12.13 1.62 0.43
C HIS A 70 -12.48 0.13 0.46
N PRO A 71 -13.77 -0.24 0.42
CA PRO A 71 -14.17 -1.66 0.53
C PRO A 71 -13.61 -2.56 -0.58
N ASN A 72 -13.25 -1.99 -1.72
CA ASN A 72 -12.67 -2.75 -2.84
C ASN A 72 -11.14 -2.78 -2.81
N CYS A 73 -10.51 -2.21 -1.80
CA CYS A 73 -9.06 -2.19 -1.66
C CYS A 73 -8.62 -3.17 -0.58
N ASP A 74 -7.77 -4.13 -0.96
CA ASP A 74 -7.16 -5.08 -0.02
C ASP A 74 -5.66 -4.82 0.00
N SER A 75 -5.15 -4.36 1.15
CA SER A 75 -3.75 -3.95 1.28
C SER A 75 -3.00 -4.88 2.23
N VAL A 76 -1.87 -5.38 1.75
CA VAL A 76 -1.01 -6.32 2.48
C VAL A 76 0.41 -5.76 2.52
N ALA A 77 1.02 -5.79 3.70
CA ALA A 77 2.43 -5.44 3.87
C ALA A 77 3.25 -6.71 4.03
N CYS A 78 4.35 -6.82 3.29
CA CYS A 78 5.23 -7.97 3.36
C CYS A 78 5.80 -8.11 4.78
N ILE A 79 5.62 -9.27 5.39
CA ILE A 79 6.08 -9.55 6.76
C ILE A 79 7.59 -9.34 6.87
N THR A 80 8.36 -9.97 5.98
CA THR A 80 9.82 -9.93 6.03
C THR A 80 10.35 -8.51 5.87
N ALA A 81 9.84 -7.77 4.89
CA ALA A 81 10.24 -6.39 4.65
C ALA A 81 9.88 -5.49 5.84
N SER A 82 8.72 -5.74 6.44
CA SER A 82 8.24 -4.98 7.61
C SER A 82 9.12 -5.25 8.83
N GLU A 83 9.47 -6.51 9.07
CA GLU A 83 10.34 -6.89 10.20
C GLU A 83 11.72 -6.24 10.10
N ARG A 84 12.29 -6.20 8.91
CA ARG A 84 13.59 -5.55 8.67
C ARG A 84 13.57 -4.07 9.02
N ARG A 85 12.41 -3.45 8.97
CA ARG A 85 12.23 -2.01 9.23
C ARG A 85 11.59 -1.72 10.57
N GLY A 86 11.49 -2.73 11.43
CA GLY A 86 10.97 -2.59 12.78
C GLY A 86 9.46 -2.35 12.85
N LEU A 87 8.73 -2.66 11.80
CA LEU A 87 7.27 -2.53 11.81
C LEU A 87 6.63 -3.74 12.48
N ARG A 88 5.68 -3.48 13.37
CA ARG A 88 4.92 -4.49 14.10
C ARG A 88 3.43 -4.27 13.86
N ASN A 89 2.60 -5.24 14.26
CA ASN A 89 1.15 -5.09 14.18
C ASN A 89 0.65 -3.77 14.76
N SER A 90 1.21 -3.37 15.89
CA SER A 90 0.83 -2.11 16.54
C SER A 90 1.23 -0.86 15.76
N SER A 91 2.12 -0.99 14.79
CA SER A 91 2.60 0.13 13.96
C SER A 91 1.81 0.28 12.66
N LEU A 92 1.00 -0.71 12.31
CA LEU A 92 0.30 -0.73 11.02
C LEU A 92 -1.01 0.04 11.06
N LEU A 93 -1.34 0.66 9.93
CA LEU A 93 -2.69 1.16 9.69
C LEU A 93 -3.69 0.01 9.83
N ALA A 94 -4.87 0.31 10.37
CA ALA A 94 -5.92 -0.70 10.56
C ALA A 94 -6.38 -1.33 9.23
N SER A 95 -6.22 -0.61 8.11
CA SER A 95 -6.62 -1.07 6.79
C SER A 95 -5.60 -1.98 6.12
N VAL A 96 -4.45 -2.22 6.76
CA VAL A 96 -3.37 -3.03 6.19
C VAL A 96 -3.12 -4.23 7.10
N ARG A 97 -2.93 -5.39 6.49
CA ARG A 97 -2.57 -6.62 7.21
C ARG A 97 -1.22 -7.13 6.73
N PHE A 98 -0.56 -7.95 7.53
CA PHE A 98 0.67 -8.61 7.13
C PHE A 98 0.38 -9.80 6.22
N GLY A 99 1.30 -10.07 5.28
CA GLY A 99 1.24 -11.24 4.43
C GLY A 99 2.57 -11.50 3.76
N GLY A 100 2.64 -12.53 2.94
CA GLY A 100 3.86 -12.93 2.25
C GLY A 100 3.74 -12.81 0.74
N LEU A 101 4.88 -12.97 0.07
CA LEU A 101 4.97 -12.91 -1.39
C LEU A 101 4.03 -13.90 -2.08
N GLY A 102 3.67 -15.00 -1.41
CA GLY A 102 2.72 -15.96 -1.95
C GLY A 102 1.37 -15.35 -2.26
N GLU A 103 0.92 -14.39 -1.45
CA GLU A 103 -0.35 -13.69 -1.71
C GLU A 103 -0.26 -12.82 -2.95
N TRP A 104 0.90 -12.19 -3.17
CA TRP A 104 1.13 -11.41 -4.39
C TRP A 104 1.07 -12.29 -5.63
N THR A 105 1.78 -13.41 -5.59
CA THR A 105 1.79 -14.36 -6.69
C THR A 105 0.39 -14.90 -6.99
N GLU A 106 -0.35 -15.25 -5.95
CA GLU A 106 -1.72 -15.73 -6.08
C GLU A 106 -2.64 -14.66 -6.68
N SER A 107 -2.46 -13.40 -6.29
CA SER A 107 -3.26 -12.29 -6.82
C SER A 107 -3.10 -12.15 -8.33
N LEU A 108 -1.90 -12.40 -8.85
CA LEU A 108 -1.63 -12.32 -10.28
C LEU A 108 -2.38 -13.40 -11.06
N SER A 109 -2.55 -14.58 -10.46
CA SER A 109 -3.28 -15.69 -11.08
C SER A 109 -4.77 -15.43 -11.19
N SER A 110 -5.32 -14.62 -10.30
CA SER A 110 -6.76 -14.37 -10.23
C SER A 110 -7.18 -13.04 -10.85
N SER A 111 -6.24 -12.30 -11.38
CA SER A 111 -6.52 -11.00 -12.00
C SER A 111 -6.93 -11.12 -13.45
#